data_b02ba791703990f84a989f437871babe
#
_entry.id   b02ba791703990f84a989f437871babe
#
_cell.length_a   1.000
_cell.length_b   1.000
_cell.length_c   1.000
_cell.angle_alpha   90.00
_cell.angle_beta   90.00
_cell.angle_gamma   90.00
#
_symmetry.space_group_name_H-M   'P 1'
#
loop_
_entity.id
_entity.type
_entity.pdbx_description
1 polymer ?
#
loop_
_entity_poly.entity_id
_entity_poly.type
_entity_poly.pdbx_seq_one_letter_code
_entity_poly.pdbx_strand_id
1 'polypeptide(L)'
;MRPVIFVGGGIAHGPKAKGKHRVKRLKKTENNNTRIAHLFDAIALTKFIFWSKNNYKKTKITEISAQNTLEKYKKQHKDYFYPSFNTISGFGSNGAIVHYRSNHKTNKQIKGNNLYLLDSGSQYFYGTTDVTRTIAIGKVSNFQKKIYSTVLKAHIAVASYKLKKTTLGKHIDKVARAHLLKLGYNYSHGTGHGVGYFLNVHEGPQGLSPFNNHKILPGMILSNEPGFYKENDFGIRIENLIYCERVNNNHSKFINLTIVPFDKDCINKKFLNKNEINWINTYHQKIFYILKPFMNNVELKMLTKACSAIS
;
A
#
# COMPACT_ATOMS: atom_id res chain seq x y z
N MET A 1 -17.96 27.56 -15.14
CA MET A 1 -18.24 27.07 -13.77
C MET A 1 -16.98 26.46 -13.20
N ARG A 2 -16.38 27.02 -12.17
CA ARG A 2 -15.18 26.51 -11.52
C ARG A 2 -15.58 25.44 -10.48
N PRO A 3 -14.92 24.30 -10.36
CA PRO A 3 -15.22 23.33 -9.31
C PRO A 3 -14.74 23.85 -7.97
N VAL A 4 -15.60 23.74 -6.97
CA VAL A 4 -15.32 24.07 -5.57
C VAL A 4 -14.39 23.02 -5.00
N ILE A 5 -13.20 23.44 -4.57
CA ILE A 5 -12.24 22.59 -3.86
C ILE A 5 -12.66 22.56 -2.40
N PHE A 6 -13.12 21.41 -1.92
CA PHE A 6 -13.26 21.18 -0.47
C PHE A 6 -11.90 20.79 0.12
N VAL A 7 -11.32 21.73 0.87
CA VAL A 7 -10.24 21.49 1.82
C VAL A 7 -10.90 21.31 3.18
N GLY A 8 -10.75 20.12 3.78
CA GLY A 8 -11.27 19.89 5.12
C GLY A 8 -10.84 18.54 5.67
N GLY A 9 -9.76 18.52 6.45
CA GLY A 9 -9.51 17.44 7.41
C GLY A 9 -10.45 17.63 8.59
N GLY A 10 -11.17 16.58 8.95
CA GLY A 10 -12.04 16.54 10.10
C GLY A 10 -13.02 15.38 9.93
N ILE A 11 -13.03 14.43 10.87
CA ILE A 11 -14.10 13.44 10.98
C ILE A 11 -15.35 14.21 11.42
N ALA A 12 -16.08 14.75 10.46
CA ALA A 12 -17.42 15.27 10.72
C ALA A 12 -18.37 14.07 10.77
N HIS A 13 -18.88 13.76 11.96
CA HIS A 13 -20.10 12.98 12.10
C HIS A 13 -21.25 13.80 11.54
N GLY A 14 -21.48 13.69 10.24
CA GLY A 14 -22.69 14.21 9.60
C GLY A 14 -23.93 13.42 10.01
N PRO A 15 -25.14 14.02 9.88
CA PRO A 15 -26.38 13.41 10.33
C PRO A 15 -26.61 12.06 9.64
N LYS A 16 -27.10 11.05 10.40
CA LYS A 16 -27.42 9.72 9.93
C LYS A 16 -28.39 9.78 8.74
N ALA A 17 -27.87 9.80 7.54
CA ALA A 17 -28.67 9.57 6.35
C ALA A 17 -29.22 8.15 6.42
N LYS A 18 -30.54 8.01 6.54
CA LYS A 18 -31.28 6.74 6.44
C LYS A 18 -31.34 6.27 4.97
N GLY A 19 -30.20 6.21 4.29
CA GLY A 19 -30.07 5.59 2.98
C GLY A 19 -29.43 4.23 3.16
N LYS A 20 -30.02 3.17 2.60
CA LYS A 20 -29.36 1.87 2.48
C LYS A 20 -28.11 2.07 1.62
N HIS A 21 -26.94 2.27 2.25
CA HIS A 21 -25.66 2.32 1.55
C HIS A 21 -25.47 1.03 0.75
N ARG A 22 -25.58 1.14 -0.57
CA ARG A 22 -25.42 -0.01 -1.46
C ARG A 22 -23.92 -0.29 -1.56
N VAL A 23 -23.47 -1.35 -0.89
CA VAL A 23 -22.08 -1.82 -0.96
C VAL A 23 -21.69 -1.99 -2.43
N LYS A 24 -20.71 -1.24 -2.90
CA LYS A 24 -20.22 -1.37 -4.28
C LYS A 24 -19.48 -2.69 -4.45
N ARG A 25 -19.91 -3.49 -5.40
CA ARG A 25 -19.23 -4.69 -5.87
C ARG A 25 -18.89 -4.50 -7.33
N LEU A 26 -17.64 -4.68 -7.68
CA LEU A 26 -17.19 -4.54 -9.06
C LEU A 26 -17.82 -5.64 -9.94
N LYS A 27 -18.27 -5.24 -11.12
CA LYS A 27 -18.57 -6.14 -12.23
C LYS A 27 -17.26 -6.72 -12.80
N LYS A 28 -17.35 -7.79 -13.60
CA LYS A 28 -16.18 -8.43 -14.23
C LYS A 28 -15.33 -7.45 -15.02
N THR A 29 -15.97 -6.58 -15.81
CA THR A 29 -15.31 -5.55 -16.60
C THR A 29 -14.58 -4.52 -15.73
N GLU A 30 -15.24 -4.03 -14.67
CA GLU A 30 -14.63 -3.09 -13.71
C GLU A 30 -13.41 -3.70 -13.00
N ASN A 31 -13.47 -5.01 -12.65
CA ASN A 31 -12.33 -5.71 -12.07
C ASN A 31 -11.14 -5.80 -13.03
N ASN A 32 -11.38 -6.11 -14.31
CA ASN A 32 -10.31 -6.13 -15.33
C ASN A 32 -9.69 -4.73 -15.50
N ASN A 33 -10.51 -3.71 -15.60
CA ASN A 33 -10.09 -2.32 -15.73
C ASN A 33 -9.25 -1.89 -14.51
N THR A 34 -9.70 -2.21 -13.29
CA THR A 34 -8.94 -1.92 -12.07
C THR A 34 -7.55 -2.55 -12.09
N ARG A 35 -7.40 -3.78 -12.62
CA ARG A 35 -6.09 -4.43 -12.78
C ARG A 35 -5.18 -3.65 -13.73
N ILE A 36 -5.72 -3.04 -14.78
CA ILE A 36 -4.98 -2.19 -15.71
C ILE A 36 -4.51 -0.91 -15.00
N ALA A 37 -5.37 -0.27 -14.21
CA ALA A 37 -4.98 0.89 -13.39
C ALA A 37 -3.80 0.57 -12.46
N HIS A 38 -3.87 -0.58 -11.77
CA HIS A 38 -2.79 -1.02 -10.89
C HIS A 38 -1.50 -1.37 -11.63
N LEU A 39 -1.57 -1.84 -12.86
CA LEU A 39 -0.39 -2.10 -13.70
C LEU A 39 0.36 -0.79 -13.99
N PHE A 40 -0.34 0.25 -14.43
CA PHE A 40 0.31 1.52 -14.78
C PHE A 40 0.84 2.25 -13.55
N ASP A 41 0.08 2.23 -12.45
CA ASP A 41 0.55 2.79 -11.19
C ASP A 41 1.79 2.04 -10.66
N ALA A 42 1.82 0.71 -10.76
CA ALA A 42 2.95 -0.11 -10.37
C ALA A 42 4.20 0.14 -11.20
N ILE A 43 4.06 0.36 -12.52
CA ILE A 43 5.19 0.74 -13.40
C ILE A 43 5.80 2.05 -12.91
N ALA A 44 4.99 3.08 -12.71
CA ALA A 44 5.45 4.40 -12.29
C ALA A 44 6.12 4.35 -10.91
N LEU A 45 5.48 3.71 -9.93
CA LEU A 45 6.00 3.62 -8.57
C LEU A 45 7.27 2.77 -8.49
N THR A 46 7.34 1.64 -9.20
CA THR A 46 8.54 0.77 -9.21
C THR A 46 9.74 1.50 -9.83
N LYS A 47 9.55 2.18 -10.96
CA LYS A 47 10.61 3.02 -11.57
C LYS A 47 11.06 4.13 -10.64
N PHE A 48 10.12 4.80 -9.96
CA PHE A 48 10.45 5.82 -8.96
C PHE A 48 11.26 5.25 -7.79
N ILE A 49 10.88 4.09 -7.24
CA ILE A 49 11.63 3.45 -6.15
C ILE A 49 13.06 3.14 -6.61
N PHE A 50 13.24 2.61 -7.82
CA PHE A 50 14.55 2.34 -8.37
C PHE A 50 15.37 3.62 -8.59
N TRP A 51 14.73 4.66 -9.14
CA TRP A 51 15.36 5.97 -9.28
C TRP A 51 15.81 6.52 -7.92
N SER A 52 14.97 6.49 -6.91
CA SER A 52 15.30 7.02 -5.57
C SER A 52 16.46 6.27 -4.92
N LYS A 53 16.48 4.93 -5.00
CA LYS A 53 17.57 4.09 -4.49
C LYS A 53 18.91 4.31 -5.22
N ASN A 54 18.88 4.66 -6.50
CA ASN A 54 20.08 4.92 -7.29
C ASN A 54 20.63 6.36 -7.11
N ASN A 55 19.79 7.31 -6.72
CA ASN A 55 20.13 8.72 -6.78
C ASN A 55 20.26 9.41 -5.42
N TYR A 56 19.79 8.82 -4.29
CA TYR A 56 19.84 9.48 -2.97
C TYR A 56 21.24 9.90 -2.50
N LYS A 57 22.30 9.28 -3.03
CA LYS A 57 23.70 9.65 -2.76
C LYS A 57 24.27 10.65 -3.78
N LYS A 58 23.69 10.71 -4.98
CA LYS A 58 24.22 11.48 -6.11
C LYS A 58 23.59 12.87 -6.22
N THR A 59 22.34 12.98 -5.82
CA THR A 59 21.57 14.23 -5.93
C THR A 59 20.84 14.51 -4.62
N LYS A 60 20.60 15.80 -4.36
CA LYS A 60 19.79 16.21 -3.19
C LYS A 60 18.32 15.87 -3.45
N ILE A 61 17.84 14.78 -2.87
CA ILE A 61 16.42 14.39 -2.89
C ILE A 61 15.80 14.78 -1.55
N THR A 62 14.67 15.50 -1.58
CA THR A 62 13.85 15.80 -0.41
C THR A 62 12.50 15.13 -0.53
N GLU A 63 11.74 15.07 0.57
CA GLU A 63 10.39 14.49 0.57
C GLU A 63 9.49 15.14 -0.50
N ILE A 64 9.51 16.48 -0.62
CA ILE A 64 8.76 17.22 -1.64
C ILE A 64 9.29 16.92 -3.05
N SER A 65 10.61 16.93 -3.26
CA SER A 65 11.17 16.65 -4.59
C SER A 65 10.93 15.20 -5.02
N ALA A 66 10.92 14.26 -4.07
CA ALA A 66 10.57 12.85 -4.30
C ALA A 66 9.11 12.69 -4.72
N GLN A 67 8.18 13.33 -4.00
CA GLN A 67 6.75 13.37 -4.34
C GLN A 67 6.53 13.93 -5.76
N ASN A 68 7.17 15.06 -6.08
CA ASN A 68 7.06 15.69 -7.41
C ASN A 68 7.66 14.80 -8.52
N THR A 69 8.71 14.04 -8.20
CA THR A 69 9.32 13.12 -9.16
C THR A 69 8.41 11.91 -9.40
N LEU A 70 7.79 11.34 -8.35
CA LEU A 70 6.81 10.28 -8.52
C LEU A 70 5.63 10.74 -9.40
N GLU A 71 5.13 11.95 -9.16
CA GLU A 71 4.06 12.53 -9.97
C GLU A 71 4.45 12.64 -11.46
N LYS A 72 5.72 12.99 -11.77
CA LYS A 72 6.22 12.99 -13.15
C LYS A 72 6.21 11.59 -13.77
N TYR A 73 6.57 10.54 -13.02
CA TYR A 73 6.48 9.16 -13.51
C TYR A 73 5.04 8.75 -13.80
N LYS A 74 4.09 9.09 -12.92
CA LYS A 74 2.66 8.79 -13.11
C LYS A 74 2.08 9.49 -14.35
N LYS A 75 2.43 10.75 -14.56
CA LYS A 75 2.01 11.57 -15.73
C LYS A 75 2.55 11.08 -17.07
N GLN A 76 3.51 10.16 -17.12
CA GLN A 76 3.93 9.55 -18.37
C GLN A 76 2.86 8.66 -19.01
N HIS A 77 1.89 8.20 -18.22
CA HIS A 77 0.76 7.43 -18.74
C HIS A 77 -0.40 8.36 -19.12
N LYS A 78 -0.84 8.28 -20.38
CA LYS A 78 -1.88 9.17 -20.96
C LYS A 78 -3.21 9.16 -20.20
N ASP A 79 -3.56 8.04 -19.57
CA ASP A 79 -4.81 7.86 -18.86
C ASP A 79 -4.70 8.17 -17.35
N TYR A 80 -3.53 8.63 -16.89
CA TYR A 80 -3.39 9.18 -15.54
C TYR A 80 -4.15 10.49 -15.44
N PHE A 81 -5.01 10.63 -14.44
CA PHE A 81 -5.86 11.79 -14.30
C PHE A 81 -5.35 12.74 -13.21
N TYR A 82 -5.29 12.26 -11.97
CA TYR A 82 -4.73 12.98 -10.82
C TYR A 82 -4.44 11.99 -9.65
N PRO A 83 -3.76 12.43 -8.59
CA PRO A 83 -3.58 11.60 -7.40
C PRO A 83 -4.93 11.24 -6.75
N SER A 84 -5.14 9.99 -6.33
CA SER A 84 -6.36 9.62 -5.59
C SER A 84 -6.42 10.26 -4.21
N PHE A 85 -5.27 10.67 -3.68
CA PHE A 85 -5.09 11.49 -2.46
C PHE A 85 -3.71 12.16 -2.48
N ASN A 86 -3.49 13.11 -1.56
CA ASN A 86 -2.19 13.77 -1.44
C ASN A 86 -1.11 12.79 -1.00
N THR A 87 -0.10 12.56 -1.82
CA THR A 87 1.00 11.64 -1.54
C THR A 87 1.65 11.91 -0.19
N ILE A 88 1.82 10.87 0.62
CA ILE A 88 2.58 10.90 1.86
C ILE A 88 4.02 10.49 1.53
N SER A 89 4.97 11.38 1.79
CA SER A 89 6.39 11.19 1.52
C SER A 89 7.14 11.53 2.79
N GLY A 90 7.43 10.53 3.63
CA GLY A 90 7.99 10.72 4.98
C GLY A 90 9.30 9.96 5.19
N PHE A 91 10.41 10.70 5.43
CA PHE A 91 11.71 10.12 5.72
C PHE A 91 12.02 10.14 7.22
N GLY A 92 12.47 9.01 7.76
CA GLY A 92 12.78 8.86 9.17
C GLY A 92 11.57 9.20 10.05
N SER A 93 11.70 10.14 10.97
CA SER A 93 10.65 10.51 11.94
C SER A 93 9.39 11.08 11.28
N ASN A 94 9.48 11.69 10.10
CA ASN A 94 8.28 12.13 9.37
C ASN A 94 7.42 10.95 8.91
N GLY A 95 8.03 9.79 8.63
CA GLY A 95 7.30 8.55 8.33
C GLY A 95 6.51 7.99 9.53
N ALA A 96 6.80 8.44 10.76
CA ALA A 96 6.05 8.05 11.95
C ALA A 96 4.70 8.77 12.08
N ILE A 97 4.46 9.81 11.30
CA ILE A 97 3.18 10.55 11.25
C ILE A 97 2.29 9.88 10.21
N VAL A 98 1.21 9.23 10.63
CA VAL A 98 0.36 8.38 9.77
C VAL A 98 -0.13 9.11 8.51
N HIS A 99 -0.59 10.35 8.66
CA HIS A 99 -1.07 11.21 7.56
C HIS A 99 -0.12 12.40 7.34
N TYR A 100 1.18 12.12 7.29
CA TYR A 100 2.19 13.18 7.10
C TYR A 100 1.97 13.93 5.79
N ARG A 101 2.09 15.25 5.87
CA ARG A 101 2.08 16.13 4.69
C ARG A 101 3.35 16.95 4.69
N SER A 102 4.23 16.66 3.73
CA SER A 102 5.47 17.41 3.57
C SER A 102 5.15 18.87 3.17
N ASN A 103 5.80 19.81 3.84
CA ASN A 103 5.72 21.24 3.55
C ASN A 103 7.12 21.86 3.71
N HIS A 104 7.30 23.11 3.33
CA HIS A 104 8.60 23.74 3.32
C HIS A 104 9.31 23.76 4.70
N LYS A 105 8.54 23.75 5.81
CA LYS A 105 9.09 23.77 7.18
C LYS A 105 9.52 22.36 7.66
N THR A 106 8.82 21.33 7.24
CA THR A 106 9.03 19.94 7.71
C THR A 106 9.79 19.07 6.72
N ASN A 107 10.00 19.54 5.48
CA ASN A 107 10.60 18.81 4.37
C ASN A 107 12.03 18.35 4.67
N LYS A 108 12.21 17.04 4.82
CA LYS A 108 13.53 16.44 5.07
C LYS A 108 14.24 16.04 3.79
N GLN A 109 15.56 16.08 3.84
CA GLN A 109 16.39 15.45 2.81
C GLN A 109 16.40 13.92 3.03
N ILE A 110 16.14 13.16 1.98
CA ILE A 110 16.21 11.69 1.96
C ILE A 110 17.69 11.29 1.79
N LYS A 111 18.39 11.04 2.90
CA LYS A 111 19.82 10.71 2.93
C LYS A 111 20.21 9.87 4.14
N GLY A 112 21.37 9.23 4.08
CA GLY A 112 21.92 8.48 5.23
C GLY A 112 21.32 7.08 5.35
N ASN A 113 21.02 6.66 6.57
CA ASN A 113 20.64 5.29 6.92
C ASN A 113 19.32 5.28 7.69
N ASN A 114 18.19 5.29 7.00
CA ASN A 114 16.87 5.22 7.62
C ASN A 114 15.80 4.70 6.65
N LEU A 115 14.58 4.57 7.11
CA LEU A 115 13.42 4.18 6.32
C LEU A 115 12.77 5.41 5.67
N TYR A 116 12.31 5.22 4.44
CA TYR A 116 11.48 6.17 3.71
C TYR A 116 10.12 5.53 3.43
N LEU A 117 9.07 6.10 4.03
CA LEU A 117 7.69 5.71 3.82
C LEU A 117 7.11 6.58 2.71
N LEU A 118 6.62 5.91 1.67
CA LEU A 118 5.94 6.53 0.54
C LEU A 118 4.58 5.88 0.36
N ASP A 119 3.53 6.69 0.48
CA ASP A 119 2.14 6.29 0.31
C ASP A 119 1.50 7.15 -0.76
N SER A 120 0.99 6.52 -1.83
CA SER A 120 0.50 7.22 -3.00
C SER A 120 -0.54 6.41 -3.76
N GLY A 121 -1.44 7.12 -4.39
CA GLY A 121 -2.44 6.52 -5.26
C GLY A 121 -2.72 7.38 -6.49
N SER A 122 -3.47 6.85 -7.42
CA SER A 122 -3.79 7.47 -8.71
C SER A 122 -5.24 7.24 -9.08
N GLN A 123 -5.83 8.23 -9.73
CA GLN A 123 -7.12 8.10 -10.40
C GLN A 123 -6.88 7.86 -11.90
N TYR A 124 -7.48 6.77 -12.38
CA TYR A 124 -7.67 6.47 -13.79
C TYR A 124 -9.17 6.32 -14.02
N PHE A 125 -9.70 6.68 -15.22
CA PHE A 125 -11.13 6.49 -15.51
C PHE A 125 -11.62 5.05 -15.28
N TYR A 126 -10.71 4.11 -15.30
CA TYR A 126 -10.96 2.68 -15.13
C TYR A 126 -10.44 2.10 -13.80
N GLY A 127 -10.16 2.96 -12.80
CA GLY A 127 -9.84 2.49 -11.46
C GLY A 127 -9.16 3.52 -10.58
N THR A 128 -9.23 3.28 -9.28
CA THR A 128 -8.54 4.03 -8.23
C THR A 128 -7.47 3.14 -7.62
N THR A 129 -6.25 3.66 -7.45
CA THR A 129 -5.15 2.95 -6.80
C THR A 129 -4.79 3.57 -5.46
N ASP A 130 -4.21 2.74 -4.61
CA ASP A 130 -3.67 3.08 -3.30
C ASP A 130 -2.56 2.10 -2.95
N VAL A 131 -1.39 2.60 -2.57
CA VAL A 131 -0.24 1.75 -2.26
C VAL A 131 0.78 2.45 -1.37
N THR A 132 1.16 1.80 -0.29
CA THR A 132 2.28 2.22 0.54
C THR A 132 3.46 1.28 0.39
N ARG A 133 4.65 1.84 0.23
CA ARG A 133 5.92 1.14 0.39
C ARG A 133 6.83 1.87 1.36
N THR A 134 7.36 1.13 2.31
CA THR A 134 8.48 1.58 3.14
C THR A 134 9.75 0.97 2.59
N ILE A 135 10.73 1.80 2.24
CA ILE A 135 11.99 1.39 1.62
C ILE A 135 13.20 1.81 2.46
N ALA A 136 14.27 1.03 2.38
CA ALA A 136 15.55 1.35 3.00
C ALA A 136 16.32 2.37 2.17
N ILE A 137 16.72 3.45 2.80
CA ILE A 137 17.72 4.39 2.30
C ILE A 137 19.01 4.12 3.06
N GLY A 138 20.01 3.60 2.38
CA GLY A 138 21.24 3.12 3.02
C GLY A 138 21.01 1.85 3.88
N LYS A 139 21.75 1.76 4.99
CA LYS A 139 21.64 0.64 5.93
C LYS A 139 20.53 0.90 6.94
N VAL A 140 19.67 -0.08 7.18
CA VAL A 140 18.63 -0.03 8.22
C VAL A 140 19.00 -0.94 9.39
N SER A 141 18.57 -0.58 10.60
CA SER A 141 18.92 -1.29 11.83
C SER A 141 18.24 -2.67 11.90
N ASN A 142 18.76 -3.55 12.74
CA ASN A 142 18.14 -4.85 13.00
C ASN A 142 16.74 -4.70 13.61
N PHE A 143 16.51 -3.66 14.42
CA PHE A 143 15.20 -3.36 14.96
C PHE A 143 14.21 -2.97 13.86
N GLN A 144 14.60 -2.06 12.94
CA GLN A 144 13.77 -1.69 11.79
C GLN A 144 13.44 -2.92 10.91
N LYS A 145 14.41 -3.79 10.65
CA LYS A 145 14.17 -5.04 9.89
C LYS A 145 13.24 -6.00 10.62
N LYS A 146 13.37 -6.15 11.94
CA LYS A 146 12.47 -6.96 12.77
C LYS A 146 11.04 -6.45 12.65
N ILE A 147 10.83 -5.16 12.83
CA ILE A 147 9.50 -4.54 12.78
C ILE A 147 8.93 -4.60 11.36
N TYR A 148 9.72 -4.29 10.32
CA TYR A 148 9.29 -4.40 8.94
C TYR A 148 8.80 -5.82 8.61
N SER A 149 9.58 -6.84 9.00
CA SER A 149 9.19 -8.24 8.80
C SER A 149 7.91 -8.60 9.56
N THR A 150 7.69 -8.03 10.75
CA THR A 150 6.46 -8.23 11.53
C THR A 150 5.24 -7.58 10.86
N VAL A 151 5.38 -6.36 10.34
CA VAL A 151 4.31 -5.69 9.56
C VAL A 151 4.03 -6.48 8.27
N LEU A 152 5.07 -6.98 7.61
CA LEU A 152 4.91 -7.83 6.41
C LEU A 152 4.18 -9.14 6.73
N LYS A 153 4.43 -9.77 7.89
CA LYS A 153 3.65 -10.94 8.36
C LYS A 153 2.17 -10.60 8.55
N ALA A 154 1.86 -9.46 9.16
CA ALA A 154 0.50 -8.99 9.31
C ALA A 154 -0.18 -8.79 7.93
N HIS A 155 0.54 -8.18 6.98
CA HIS A 155 0.08 -7.99 5.61
C HIS A 155 -0.20 -9.34 4.90
N ILE A 156 0.72 -10.31 5.01
CA ILE A 156 0.56 -11.65 4.43
C ILE A 156 -0.62 -12.38 5.06
N ALA A 157 -0.81 -12.26 6.38
CA ALA A 157 -1.92 -12.91 7.08
C ALA A 157 -3.28 -12.43 6.59
N VAL A 158 -3.42 -11.13 6.30
CA VAL A 158 -4.62 -10.57 5.65
C VAL A 158 -4.77 -11.10 4.22
N ALA A 159 -3.71 -10.99 3.40
CA ALA A 159 -3.75 -11.39 2.00
C ALA A 159 -4.06 -12.89 1.80
N SER A 160 -3.67 -13.72 2.78
CA SER A 160 -3.89 -15.18 2.80
C SER A 160 -5.14 -15.62 3.56
N TYR A 161 -5.93 -14.66 4.07
CA TYR A 161 -7.11 -14.98 4.89
C TYR A 161 -8.18 -15.71 4.07
N LYS A 162 -8.64 -16.87 4.59
CA LYS A 162 -9.72 -17.66 3.97
C LYS A 162 -11.08 -17.09 4.38
N LEU A 163 -11.75 -16.41 3.45
CA LEU A 163 -13.03 -15.76 3.68
C LEU A 163 -14.18 -16.75 3.65
N LYS A 164 -15.02 -16.71 4.68
CA LYS A 164 -16.35 -17.38 4.74
C LYS A 164 -17.44 -16.34 4.48
N LYS A 165 -18.65 -16.78 4.12
CA LYS A 165 -19.83 -15.87 3.93
C LYS A 165 -20.14 -14.98 5.15
N THR A 166 -19.72 -15.40 6.33
CA THR A 166 -19.93 -14.69 7.61
C THR A 166 -18.75 -13.85 8.05
N THR A 167 -17.66 -13.81 7.27
CA THR A 167 -16.46 -13.06 7.64
C THR A 167 -16.74 -11.55 7.67
N LEU A 168 -16.48 -10.92 8.80
CA LEU A 168 -16.59 -9.48 9.01
C LEU A 168 -15.21 -8.82 8.94
N GLY A 169 -15.17 -7.52 8.63
CA GLY A 169 -13.92 -6.78 8.57
C GLY A 169 -13.09 -6.86 9.86
N LYS A 170 -13.75 -6.81 11.04
CA LYS A 170 -13.10 -6.94 12.35
C LYS A 170 -12.37 -8.28 12.57
N HIS A 171 -12.83 -9.37 11.94
CA HIS A 171 -12.15 -10.66 12.08
C HIS A 171 -10.80 -10.66 11.39
N ILE A 172 -10.69 -9.97 10.26
CA ILE A 172 -9.46 -9.86 9.48
C ILE A 172 -8.50 -8.87 10.15
N ASP A 173 -9.01 -7.73 10.63
CA ASP A 173 -8.22 -6.75 11.40
C ASP A 173 -7.55 -7.41 12.62
N LYS A 174 -8.29 -8.24 13.37
CA LYS A 174 -7.74 -8.98 14.52
C LYS A 174 -6.54 -9.86 14.14
N VAL A 175 -6.60 -10.52 12.97
CA VAL A 175 -5.51 -11.39 12.49
C VAL A 175 -4.27 -10.58 12.15
N ALA A 176 -4.42 -9.41 11.51
CA ALA A 176 -3.29 -8.53 11.22
C ALA A 176 -2.63 -8.01 12.50
N ARG A 177 -3.42 -7.45 13.43
CA ARG A 177 -2.93 -6.87 14.69
C ARG A 177 -2.22 -7.89 15.57
N ALA A 178 -2.65 -9.15 15.56
CA ALA A 178 -2.07 -10.19 16.39
C ALA A 178 -0.55 -10.33 16.24
N HIS A 179 0.01 -10.02 15.07
CA HIS A 179 1.45 -10.09 14.83
C HIS A 179 2.22 -8.99 15.57
N LEU A 180 1.71 -7.77 15.63
CA LEU A 180 2.34 -6.67 16.36
C LEU A 180 2.06 -6.74 17.85
N LEU A 181 0.83 -7.11 18.25
CA LEU A 181 0.45 -7.26 19.67
C LEU A 181 1.32 -8.29 20.40
N LYS A 182 1.76 -9.37 19.73
CA LYS A 182 2.74 -10.32 20.29
C LYS A 182 4.08 -9.70 20.69
N LEU A 183 4.40 -8.54 20.14
CA LEU A 183 5.60 -7.77 20.45
C LEU A 183 5.31 -6.55 21.36
N GLY A 184 4.08 -6.43 21.86
CA GLY A 184 3.64 -5.28 22.66
C GLY A 184 3.34 -4.02 21.86
N TYR A 185 3.18 -4.12 20.52
CA TYR A 185 2.94 -2.99 19.62
C TYR A 185 1.54 -3.03 19.01
N ASN A 186 1.04 -1.85 18.63
CA ASN A 186 -0.21 -1.69 17.90
C ASN A 186 -0.12 -0.46 16.99
N TYR A 187 -1.11 -0.26 16.14
CA TYR A 187 -1.28 0.95 15.31
C TYR A 187 -2.69 1.52 15.46
N SER A 188 -2.81 2.84 15.30
CA SER A 188 -4.03 3.60 15.64
C SER A 188 -5.07 3.65 14.52
N HIS A 189 -4.69 3.30 13.28
CA HIS A 189 -5.62 3.30 12.14
C HIS A 189 -6.23 1.93 11.87
N GLY A 190 -7.21 1.84 10.98
CA GLY A 190 -7.74 0.55 10.50
C GLY A 190 -6.68 -0.24 9.74
N THR A 191 -6.78 -1.57 9.73
CA THR A 191 -5.94 -2.42 8.88
C THR A 191 -6.27 -2.24 7.39
N GLY A 192 -7.42 -1.64 7.08
CA GLY A 192 -7.80 -1.32 5.72
C GLY A 192 -9.20 -0.73 5.62
N HIS A 193 -9.46 -0.14 4.48
CA HIS A 193 -10.72 0.51 4.09
C HIS A 193 -11.22 -0.02 2.75
N GLY A 194 -12.47 0.24 2.41
CA GLY A 194 -12.97 0.02 1.07
C GLY A 194 -12.43 1.05 0.10
N VAL A 195 -12.37 0.71 -1.19
CA VAL A 195 -11.88 1.58 -2.26
C VAL A 195 -12.91 1.67 -3.38
N GLY A 196 -13.13 2.88 -3.89
CA GLY A 196 -14.03 3.14 -5.00
C GLY A 196 -13.46 2.76 -6.35
N TYR A 197 -14.28 2.85 -7.38
CA TYR A 197 -13.88 2.70 -8.79
C TYR A 197 -14.06 4.04 -9.49
N PHE A 198 -12.97 4.75 -9.74
CA PHE A 198 -12.96 6.16 -10.12
C PHE A 198 -13.83 7.01 -9.16
N LEU A 199 -13.71 6.70 -7.87
CA LEU A 199 -14.42 7.34 -6.76
C LEU A 199 -13.43 7.61 -5.62
N ASN A 200 -13.95 7.82 -4.39
CA ASN A 200 -13.10 8.07 -3.25
C ASN A 200 -12.16 6.88 -2.97
N VAL A 201 -10.91 7.20 -2.63
CA VAL A 201 -9.95 6.18 -2.17
C VAL A 201 -10.46 5.51 -0.89
N HIS A 202 -11.08 6.26 0.02
CA HIS A 202 -11.80 5.75 1.18
C HIS A 202 -13.29 5.63 0.84
N GLU A 203 -13.73 4.44 0.45
CA GLU A 203 -15.12 4.17 0.05
C GLU A 203 -15.70 3.04 0.90
N GLY A 204 -16.58 3.43 1.82
CA GLY A 204 -17.27 2.49 2.72
C GLY A 204 -18.50 1.81 2.08
N PRO A 205 -19.24 0.97 2.85
CA PRO A 205 -19.13 0.76 4.31
C PRO A 205 -18.15 -0.32 4.76
N GLN A 206 -17.60 -1.13 3.83
CA GLN A 206 -16.65 -2.18 4.16
C GLN A 206 -15.29 -1.59 4.56
N GLY A 207 -14.59 -2.30 5.45
CA GLY A 207 -13.24 -1.95 5.87
C GLY A 207 -12.71 -3.03 6.82
N LEU A 208 -11.43 -2.95 7.14
CA LEU A 208 -10.75 -3.84 8.07
C LEU A 208 -10.36 -3.03 9.31
N SER A 209 -11.20 -3.04 10.33
CA SER A 209 -10.93 -2.33 11.59
C SER A 209 -11.62 -3.03 12.77
N PRO A 210 -11.24 -2.77 14.02
CA PRO A 210 -11.82 -3.43 15.20
C PRO A 210 -13.34 -3.28 15.30
N PHE A 211 -13.88 -2.18 14.76
CA PHE A 211 -15.31 -1.84 14.86
C PHE A 211 -16.10 -2.14 13.57
N ASN A 212 -15.45 -2.63 12.50
CA ASN A 212 -16.12 -2.88 11.24
C ASN A 212 -16.91 -4.22 11.27
N ASN A 213 -18.22 -4.12 11.31
CA ASN A 213 -19.14 -5.25 11.34
C ASN A 213 -19.73 -5.60 9.96
N HIS A 214 -19.23 -4.98 8.88
CA HIS A 214 -19.67 -5.33 7.52
C HIS A 214 -19.03 -6.62 7.04
N LYS A 215 -19.86 -7.44 6.36
CA LYS A 215 -19.38 -8.68 5.71
C LYS A 215 -18.48 -8.32 4.53
N ILE A 216 -17.39 -9.05 4.41
CA ILE A 216 -16.51 -8.96 3.24
C ILE A 216 -17.03 -9.92 2.18
N LEU A 217 -17.42 -9.37 1.03
CA LEU A 217 -18.15 -10.08 -0.01
C LEU A 217 -17.38 -10.05 -1.35
N PRO A 218 -17.58 -11.07 -2.22
CA PRO A 218 -17.01 -11.08 -3.56
C PRO A 218 -17.33 -9.81 -4.34
N GLY A 219 -16.34 -9.28 -5.05
CA GLY A 219 -16.44 -8.03 -5.81
C GLY A 219 -16.01 -6.78 -5.05
N MET A 220 -15.73 -6.88 -3.74
CA MET A 220 -15.18 -5.75 -2.97
C MET A 220 -13.70 -5.56 -3.19
N ILE A 221 -13.26 -4.28 -3.22
CA ILE A 221 -11.86 -3.88 -3.10
C ILE A 221 -11.65 -3.29 -1.72
N LEU A 222 -10.54 -3.65 -1.10
CA LEU A 222 -10.11 -3.11 0.20
C LEU A 222 -8.61 -2.83 0.16
N SER A 223 -8.16 -1.89 0.99
CA SER A 223 -6.76 -1.79 1.34
C SER A 223 -6.39 -2.87 2.37
N ASN A 224 -5.12 -3.24 2.38
CA ASN A 224 -4.47 -4.11 3.35
C ASN A 224 -3.17 -3.43 3.75
N GLU A 225 -3.21 -2.65 4.84
CA GLU A 225 -2.22 -1.63 5.18
C GLU A 225 -1.76 -1.63 6.66
N PRO A 226 -1.42 -2.78 7.26
CA PRO A 226 -0.89 -2.78 8.60
C PRO A 226 0.36 -1.91 8.71
N GLY A 227 0.57 -1.29 9.87
CA GLY A 227 1.67 -0.37 10.08
C GLY A 227 2.27 -0.42 11.48
N PHE A 228 3.37 0.29 11.65
CA PHE A 228 4.03 0.55 12.93
C PHE A 228 4.63 1.96 12.89
N TYR A 229 4.46 2.73 13.95
CA TYR A 229 4.90 4.12 14.01
C TYR A 229 5.59 4.38 15.34
N LYS A 230 6.89 4.68 15.27
CA LYS A 230 7.68 5.06 16.44
C LYS A 230 7.92 6.56 16.39
N GLU A 231 7.25 7.28 17.26
CA GLU A 231 7.35 8.73 17.33
C GLU A 231 8.80 9.20 17.38
N ASN A 232 9.10 10.28 16.67
CA ASN A 232 10.42 10.88 16.51
C ASN A 232 11.52 9.97 15.92
N ASP A 233 11.17 8.78 15.40
CA ASP A 233 12.14 7.82 14.86
C ASP A 233 11.80 7.40 13.42
N PHE A 234 10.83 6.50 13.20
CA PHE A 234 10.41 6.03 11.90
C PHE A 234 9.00 5.46 11.88
N GLY A 235 8.40 5.40 10.69
CA GLY A 235 7.18 4.66 10.43
C GLY A 235 7.38 3.57 9.38
N ILE A 236 6.57 2.53 9.48
CA ILE A 236 6.46 1.45 8.52
C ILE A 236 4.99 1.24 8.22
N ARG A 237 4.59 1.32 6.94
CA ARG A 237 3.32 0.83 6.42
C ARG A 237 3.61 0.03 5.17
N ILE A 238 2.95 -1.11 5.03
CA ILE A 238 3.03 -1.97 3.85
C ILE A 238 1.60 -2.16 3.38
N GLU A 239 1.31 -1.65 2.19
CA GLU A 239 -0.04 -1.65 1.67
C GLU A 239 -0.13 -2.21 0.26
N ASN A 240 -1.15 -3.03 0.06
CA ASN A 240 -1.68 -3.41 -1.24
C ASN A 240 -3.20 -3.20 -1.25
N LEU A 241 -3.76 -2.86 -2.40
CA LEU A 241 -5.17 -3.11 -2.63
C LEU A 241 -5.40 -4.59 -2.95
N ILE A 242 -6.45 -5.14 -2.35
CA ILE A 242 -6.86 -6.53 -2.49
C ILE A 242 -8.31 -6.62 -2.97
N TYR A 243 -8.57 -7.56 -3.86
CA TYR A 243 -9.89 -7.84 -4.42
C TYR A 243 -10.44 -9.13 -3.83
N CYS A 244 -11.68 -9.10 -3.34
CA CYS A 244 -12.36 -10.30 -2.84
C CYS A 244 -12.93 -11.10 -4.01
N GLU A 245 -12.32 -12.26 -4.31
CA GLU A 245 -12.71 -13.18 -5.38
C GLU A 245 -13.47 -14.37 -4.82
N ARG A 246 -14.56 -14.74 -5.47
CA ARG A 246 -15.32 -15.95 -5.13
C ARG A 246 -14.56 -17.21 -5.57
N VAL A 247 -14.35 -18.15 -4.66
CA VAL A 247 -13.79 -19.47 -4.96
C VAL A 247 -14.90 -20.47 -5.23
N ASN A 248 -15.89 -20.52 -4.31
CA ASN A 248 -17.09 -21.36 -4.42
C ASN A 248 -18.25 -20.73 -3.65
N ASN A 249 -19.35 -21.47 -3.48
CA ASN A 249 -20.54 -20.94 -2.80
C ASN A 249 -20.30 -20.55 -1.33
N ASN A 250 -19.30 -21.12 -0.65
CA ASN A 250 -19.06 -20.91 0.78
C ASN A 250 -17.81 -20.10 1.10
N HIS A 251 -16.85 -20.00 0.15
CA HIS A 251 -15.55 -19.42 0.38
C HIS A 251 -15.16 -18.39 -0.69
N SER A 252 -14.40 -17.42 -0.25
CA SER A 252 -13.71 -16.45 -1.11
C SER A 252 -12.26 -16.32 -0.67
N LYS A 253 -11.45 -15.69 -1.51
CA LYS A 253 -10.04 -15.38 -1.24
C LYS A 253 -9.72 -13.95 -1.64
N PHE A 254 -8.64 -13.40 -1.12
CA PHE A 254 -8.10 -12.15 -1.59
C PHE A 254 -7.12 -12.36 -2.75
N ILE A 255 -7.20 -11.47 -3.74
CA ILE A 255 -6.25 -11.35 -4.84
C ILE A 255 -5.58 -9.99 -4.72
N ASN A 256 -4.25 -9.96 -4.69
CA ASN A 256 -3.52 -8.69 -4.76
C ASN A 256 -3.74 -8.02 -6.11
N LEU A 257 -4.24 -6.79 -6.08
CA LEU A 257 -4.30 -5.89 -7.24
C LEU A 257 -2.98 -5.16 -7.41
N THR A 258 -2.40 -4.69 -6.30
CA THR A 258 -1.10 -4.02 -6.28
C THR A 258 0.02 -5.00 -6.62
N ILE A 259 0.89 -4.61 -7.55
CA ILE A 259 2.00 -5.40 -8.10
C ILE A 259 3.33 -4.62 -8.03
N VAL A 260 3.65 -4.09 -6.86
CA VAL A 260 4.90 -3.37 -6.55
C VAL A 260 5.75 -4.25 -5.61
N PRO A 261 7.07 -4.41 -5.84
CA PRO A 261 7.91 -5.24 -4.97
C PRO A 261 7.98 -4.69 -3.53
N PHE A 262 8.09 -5.57 -2.56
CA PHE A 262 8.53 -5.21 -1.21
C PHE A 262 10.04 -5.01 -1.19
N ASP A 263 10.53 -4.10 -0.35
CA ASP A 263 11.97 -3.85 -0.25
C ASP A 263 12.68 -4.93 0.58
N LYS A 264 13.42 -5.80 -0.08
CA LYS A 264 14.16 -6.90 0.57
C LYS A 264 15.25 -6.42 1.52
N ASP A 265 15.80 -5.21 1.33
CA ASP A 265 16.78 -4.64 2.25
C ASP A 265 16.19 -4.39 3.66
N CYS A 266 14.87 -4.26 3.75
CA CYS A 266 14.12 -4.15 5.00
C CYS A 266 13.74 -5.50 5.63
N ILE A 267 13.86 -6.61 4.90
CA ILE A 267 13.41 -7.93 5.37
C ILE A 267 14.52 -8.64 6.16
N ASN A 268 14.16 -9.20 7.31
CA ASN A 268 14.99 -10.17 8.02
C ASN A 268 14.28 -11.54 8.04
N LYS A 269 14.77 -12.46 7.23
CA LYS A 269 14.18 -13.79 7.03
C LYS A 269 14.06 -14.62 8.33
N LYS A 270 14.88 -14.34 9.36
CA LYS A 270 14.81 -15.03 10.66
C LYS A 270 13.46 -14.86 11.37
N PHE A 271 12.71 -13.80 11.02
CA PHE A 271 11.38 -13.53 11.57
C PHE A 271 10.24 -14.08 10.72
N LEU A 272 10.54 -14.71 9.59
CA LEU A 272 9.57 -15.28 8.65
C LEU A 272 9.60 -16.80 8.69
N ASN A 273 8.45 -17.46 8.61
CA ASN A 273 8.36 -18.89 8.42
C ASN A 273 8.42 -19.27 6.93
N LYS A 274 8.54 -20.57 6.63
CA LYS A 274 8.65 -21.10 5.25
C LYS A 274 7.46 -20.69 4.36
N ASN A 275 6.25 -20.67 4.88
CA ASN A 275 5.04 -20.30 4.11
C ASN A 275 5.04 -18.80 3.78
N GLU A 276 5.47 -17.96 4.70
CA GLU A 276 5.58 -16.50 4.49
C GLU A 276 6.67 -16.18 3.46
N ILE A 277 7.84 -16.85 3.53
CA ILE A 277 8.90 -16.71 2.54
C ILE A 277 8.41 -17.17 1.16
N ASN A 278 7.75 -18.32 1.07
CA ASN A 278 7.19 -18.81 -0.18
C ASN A 278 6.12 -17.86 -0.77
N TRP A 279 5.27 -17.28 0.08
CA TRP A 279 4.29 -16.29 -0.34
C TRP A 279 4.97 -15.06 -0.95
N ILE A 280 6.02 -14.52 -0.30
CA ILE A 280 6.79 -13.36 -0.80
C ILE A 280 7.46 -13.70 -2.13
N ASN A 281 8.10 -14.86 -2.23
CA ASN A 281 8.78 -15.29 -3.44
C ASN A 281 7.81 -15.44 -4.61
N THR A 282 6.65 -16.05 -4.39
CA THR A 282 5.58 -16.19 -5.40
C THR A 282 5.03 -14.82 -5.82
N TYR A 283 4.82 -13.90 -4.86
CA TYR A 283 4.38 -12.53 -5.15
C TYR A 283 5.42 -11.77 -5.98
N HIS A 284 6.71 -11.83 -5.62
CA HIS A 284 7.79 -11.18 -6.36
C HIS A 284 7.99 -11.80 -7.76
N GLN A 285 7.91 -13.12 -7.89
CA GLN A 285 8.00 -13.80 -9.19
C GLN A 285 6.91 -13.31 -10.14
N LYS A 286 5.66 -13.24 -9.67
CA LYS A 286 4.55 -12.70 -10.46
C LYS A 286 4.82 -11.25 -10.90
N ILE A 287 5.31 -10.39 -10.00
CA ILE A 287 5.65 -9.00 -10.31
C ILE A 287 6.72 -8.92 -11.38
N PHE A 288 7.77 -9.73 -11.26
CA PHE A 288 8.85 -9.76 -12.23
C PHE A 288 8.33 -10.00 -13.65
N TYR A 289 7.51 -11.06 -13.84
CA TYR A 289 6.97 -11.38 -15.15
C TYR A 289 6.04 -10.28 -15.69
N ILE A 290 5.26 -9.63 -14.85
CA ILE A 290 4.32 -8.58 -15.27
C ILE A 290 5.08 -7.29 -15.63
N LEU A 291 6.05 -6.86 -14.82
CA LEU A 291 6.72 -5.57 -14.97
C LEU A 291 7.92 -5.62 -15.95
N LYS A 292 8.54 -6.79 -16.15
CA LYS A 292 9.70 -6.96 -17.03
C LYS A 292 9.57 -6.26 -18.38
N PRO A 293 8.44 -6.35 -19.12
CA PRO A 293 8.31 -5.74 -20.47
C PRO A 293 8.37 -4.21 -20.46
N PHE A 294 8.19 -3.56 -19.31
CA PHE A 294 8.10 -2.11 -19.16
C PHE A 294 9.39 -1.47 -18.60
N MET A 295 10.42 -2.29 -18.37
CA MET A 295 11.67 -1.86 -17.76
C MET A 295 12.78 -1.73 -18.80
N ASN A 296 13.55 -0.64 -18.74
CA ASN A 296 14.80 -0.53 -19.48
C ASN A 296 15.90 -1.43 -18.87
N ASN A 297 17.06 -1.53 -19.50
CA ASN A 297 18.15 -2.43 -19.08
C ASN A 297 18.62 -2.19 -17.64
N VAL A 298 18.67 -0.94 -17.17
CA VAL A 298 19.06 -0.60 -15.78
C VAL A 298 17.96 -0.99 -14.80
N GLU A 299 16.74 -0.60 -15.11
CA GLU A 299 15.55 -0.92 -14.32
C GLU A 299 15.31 -2.44 -14.25
N LEU A 300 15.56 -3.18 -15.34
CA LEU A 300 15.43 -4.63 -15.39
C LEU A 300 16.43 -5.32 -14.44
N LYS A 301 17.68 -4.88 -14.39
CA LYS A 301 18.68 -5.37 -13.42
C LYS A 301 18.19 -5.16 -11.98
N MET A 302 17.62 -3.99 -11.69
CA MET A 302 17.07 -3.67 -10.38
C MET A 302 15.83 -4.49 -10.05
N LEU A 303 14.93 -4.68 -11.01
CA LEU A 303 13.73 -5.52 -10.86
C LEU A 303 14.11 -6.98 -10.59
N THR A 304 15.11 -7.50 -11.33
CA THR A 304 15.65 -8.86 -11.11
C THR A 304 16.17 -9.00 -9.67
N LYS A 305 16.96 -8.03 -9.19
CA LYS A 305 17.45 -8.03 -7.81
C LYS A 305 16.28 -7.92 -6.80
N ALA A 306 15.35 -7.01 -7.00
CA ALA A 306 14.21 -6.80 -6.09
C ALA A 306 13.32 -8.03 -5.99
N CYS A 307 13.11 -8.74 -7.10
CA CYS A 307 12.22 -9.90 -7.19
C CYS A 307 12.93 -11.26 -7.05
N SER A 308 14.27 -11.30 -6.86
CA SER A 308 14.97 -12.56 -6.62
C SER A 308 14.50 -13.20 -5.31
N ALA A 309 14.51 -14.54 -5.27
CA ALA A 309 14.04 -15.29 -4.11
C ALA A 309 14.76 -14.91 -2.81
N ILE A 310 14.02 -14.92 -1.71
CA ILE A 310 14.56 -14.91 -0.35
C ILE A 310 14.87 -16.38 -0.02
N SER A 311 16.16 -16.70 0.07
CA SER A 311 16.68 -18.02 0.40
C SER A 311 16.97 -18.15 1.89
#